data_9f90b3802a7c8f2ec0f140c814fb583f
#
_entry.id   9f90b3802a7c8f2ec0f140c814fb583f
#
_cell.length_a   1.000
_cell.length_b   1.000
_cell.length_c   1.000
_cell.angle_alpha   90.00
_cell.angle_beta   90.00
_cell.angle_gamma   90.00
#
_symmetry.space_group_name_H-M   'P 1'
#
loop_
_entity.id
_entity.type
_entity.pdbx_description
1 polymer ?
#
loop_
_entity_poly.entity_id
_entity_poly.type
_entity_poly.pdbx_seq_one_letter_code
_entity_poly.pdbx_strand_id
1 'polypeptide(L)'
;MKVKHFLTALILSILLFSCQKQKNASSENNAAKTILNIFYGTDSHQNMDAYLPANRSTASTKVLILIHGGAWESGDKSDLSAYIDSFKNRLAGYAIFNINYRLSVNGTNVFPAQENDVKAAFDYIVNNSTGYNISHKIVLLGVSAGGHLALLQGYKYDSPVKPEAIVSFFGPTDIADMYYNPASALVTAPVLAVIVGTTPIADSVLYANSSPINFVTPSSPPTILLQGGLDPLVRPQQAISLQTKLQASGVINQYVFYPNEGHGWAGADLIDSFNKIQAFLSANVK
;
A
#
# COMPACT_ATOMS: atom_id res chain seq x y z
N MET A 1 53.17 -83.46 8.14
CA MET A 1 51.91 -82.88 7.58
C MET A 1 51.37 -81.88 8.56
N LYS A 2 51.41 -80.58 8.27
CA LYS A 2 50.98 -79.49 9.16
C LYS A 2 49.71 -78.93 8.60
N VAL A 3 48.64 -79.04 9.34
CA VAL A 3 47.31 -78.40 9.02
C VAL A 3 47.31 -77.00 9.58
N LYS A 4 47.12 -75.98 8.72
CA LYS A 4 46.99 -74.61 9.14
C LYS A 4 45.48 -74.31 9.33
N HIS A 5 45.14 -73.86 10.51
CA HIS A 5 43.80 -73.32 10.80
C HIS A 5 43.72 -71.85 10.36
N PHE A 6 42.75 -71.51 9.47
CA PHE A 6 42.42 -70.18 9.14
C PHE A 6 41.26 -69.69 10.05
N LEU A 7 41.58 -68.71 10.84
CA LEU A 7 40.55 -68.01 11.69
C LEU A 7 39.97 -66.89 10.92
N THR A 8 38.71 -67.01 10.54
CA THR A 8 37.95 -65.94 9.86
C THR A 8 37.33 -65.06 10.92
N ALA A 9 37.77 -63.79 11.07
CA ALA A 9 37.22 -62.83 11.96
C ALA A 9 36.03 -62.16 11.24
N LEU A 10 34.83 -62.35 11.75
CA LEU A 10 33.59 -61.68 11.30
C LEU A 10 33.48 -60.28 11.96
N ILE A 11 33.72 -59.19 11.19
CA ILE A 11 33.56 -57.83 11.65
C ILE A 11 32.08 -57.45 11.48
N LEU A 12 31.37 -57.36 12.60
CA LEU A 12 29.99 -56.92 12.68
C LEU A 12 29.96 -55.39 12.71
N SER A 13 29.71 -54.73 11.56
CA SER A 13 29.57 -53.30 11.45
C SER A 13 28.22 -52.88 12.01
N ILE A 14 28.20 -52.31 13.21
CA ILE A 14 26.99 -51.68 13.78
C ILE A 14 26.84 -50.29 13.13
N LEU A 15 25.92 -50.18 12.18
CA LEU A 15 25.47 -48.89 11.64
C LEU A 15 24.57 -48.24 12.69
N LEU A 16 25.12 -47.32 13.46
CA LEU A 16 24.38 -46.40 14.30
C LEU A 16 23.68 -45.38 13.38
N PHE A 17 22.39 -45.60 13.07
CA PHE A 17 21.56 -44.58 12.53
C PHE A 17 21.37 -43.49 13.59
N SER A 18 22.19 -42.45 13.52
CA SER A 18 21.94 -41.19 14.24
C SER A 18 20.77 -40.50 13.60
N CYS A 19 19.59 -40.66 14.20
CA CYS A 19 18.43 -39.83 13.89
C CYS A 19 18.74 -38.42 14.39
N GLN A 20 19.43 -37.62 13.58
CA GLN A 20 19.53 -36.20 13.80
C GLN A 20 18.11 -35.63 13.59
N LYS A 21 17.48 -35.30 14.70
CA LYS A 21 16.31 -34.45 14.71
C LYS A 21 16.69 -33.15 14.00
N GLN A 22 16.36 -33.06 12.71
CA GLN A 22 16.42 -31.80 11.96
C GLN A 22 15.54 -30.84 12.71
N LYS A 23 16.10 -29.97 13.54
CA LYS A 23 15.40 -28.85 14.13
C LYS A 23 14.86 -28.03 12.96
N ASN A 24 13.55 -28.04 12.83
CA ASN A 24 12.85 -27.17 11.88
C ASN A 24 13.22 -25.72 12.20
N ALA A 25 14.28 -25.21 11.58
CA ALA A 25 14.66 -23.80 11.63
C ALA A 25 13.62 -22.88 10.96
N SER A 26 12.55 -23.47 10.37
CA SER A 26 11.49 -22.73 9.68
C SER A 26 10.36 -22.21 10.59
N SER A 27 10.20 -22.73 11.82
CA SER A 27 9.05 -22.37 12.64
C SER A 27 9.17 -20.99 13.34
N GLU A 28 10.39 -20.59 13.73
CA GLU A 28 10.62 -19.29 14.36
C GLU A 28 10.51 -18.11 13.37
N ASN A 29 10.87 -18.33 12.09
CA ASN A 29 10.80 -17.30 11.05
C ASN A 29 9.36 -17.03 10.56
N ASN A 30 8.38 -17.84 10.92
CA ASN A 30 6.99 -17.74 10.49
C ASN A 30 5.99 -17.37 11.60
N ALA A 31 6.45 -17.02 12.80
CA ALA A 31 5.61 -16.42 13.83
C ALA A 31 5.12 -15.03 13.40
N ALA A 32 3.97 -14.60 13.91
CA ALA A 32 3.52 -13.22 13.73
C ALA A 32 4.55 -12.26 14.32
N LYS A 33 4.82 -11.16 13.59
CA LYS A 33 5.85 -10.20 13.99
C LYS A 33 5.42 -8.78 13.69
N THR A 34 5.66 -7.86 14.62
CA THR A 34 5.57 -6.41 14.39
C THR A 34 6.98 -5.84 14.39
N ILE A 35 7.28 -5.03 13.38
CA ILE A 35 8.56 -4.31 13.26
C ILE A 35 8.20 -2.84 13.06
N LEU A 36 8.65 -2.01 13.97
CA LEU A 36 8.37 -0.57 13.94
C LEU A 36 9.57 0.21 13.38
N ASN A 37 9.28 1.34 12.75
CA ASN A 37 10.26 2.30 12.27
C ASN A 37 11.34 1.71 11.34
N ILE A 38 10.92 0.92 10.36
CA ILE A 38 11.78 0.43 9.29
C ILE A 38 12.06 1.59 8.35
N PHE A 39 13.31 2.01 8.24
CA PHE A 39 13.70 3.07 7.31
C PHE A 39 13.85 2.49 5.89
N TYR A 40 13.18 3.14 4.92
CA TYR A 40 13.31 2.83 3.50
C TYR A 40 14.11 3.90 2.71
N GLY A 41 14.51 4.98 3.39
CA GLY A 41 15.33 6.07 2.88
C GLY A 41 16.17 6.71 3.98
N THR A 42 16.76 7.86 3.69
CA THR A 42 17.69 8.57 4.59
C THR A 42 17.02 9.67 5.42
N ASP A 43 15.83 10.13 5.03
CA ASP A 43 15.06 11.12 5.79
C ASP A 43 14.32 10.46 6.95
N SER A 44 14.15 11.19 8.05
CA SER A 44 13.45 10.68 9.24
C SER A 44 11.97 10.32 8.98
N HIS A 45 11.33 10.93 7.98
CA HIS A 45 9.97 10.59 7.55
C HIS A 45 9.91 9.44 6.55
N GLN A 46 11.03 8.98 6.03
CA GLN A 46 11.10 7.81 5.15
C GLN A 46 11.16 6.52 5.96
N ASN A 47 10.14 6.27 6.76
CA ASN A 47 10.02 5.09 7.61
C ASN A 47 8.62 4.47 7.54
N MET A 48 8.50 3.21 7.99
CA MET A 48 7.26 2.47 8.01
C MET A 48 7.22 1.46 9.16
N ASP A 49 6.02 0.99 9.48
CA ASP A 49 5.80 -0.13 10.39
C ASP A 49 5.29 -1.34 9.61
N ALA A 50 5.80 -2.53 9.95
CA ALA A 50 5.37 -3.79 9.35
C ALA A 50 4.69 -4.68 10.37
N TYR A 51 3.50 -5.19 10.00
CA TYR A 51 2.70 -6.15 10.77
C TYR A 51 2.61 -7.43 9.95
N LEU A 52 3.43 -8.39 10.27
CA LEU A 52 3.60 -9.63 9.52
C LEU A 52 2.77 -10.75 10.16
N PRO A 53 1.88 -11.45 9.43
CA PRO A 53 1.09 -12.54 9.97
C PRO A 53 1.94 -13.78 10.26
N ALA A 54 1.43 -14.70 11.09
CA ALA A 54 2.01 -16.03 11.20
C ALA A 54 1.81 -16.84 9.91
N ASN A 55 2.60 -17.88 9.73
CA ASN A 55 2.53 -18.83 8.60
C ASN A 55 2.61 -18.17 7.21
N ARG A 56 3.29 -17.03 7.12
CA ARG A 56 3.47 -16.29 5.87
C ARG A 56 4.41 -17.00 4.90
N SER A 57 4.18 -16.75 3.61
CA SER A 57 5.00 -17.32 2.53
C SER A 57 5.13 -16.36 1.35
N THR A 58 6.22 -16.48 0.60
CA THR A 58 6.43 -15.72 -0.64
C THR A 58 5.43 -16.06 -1.76
N ALA A 59 4.75 -17.19 -1.65
CA ALA A 59 3.77 -17.62 -2.65
C ALA A 59 2.37 -17.04 -2.43
N SER A 60 1.95 -16.82 -1.17
CA SER A 60 0.54 -16.60 -0.85
C SER A 60 0.26 -15.40 0.05
N THR A 61 1.23 -14.92 0.84
CA THR A 61 1.00 -13.82 1.78
C THR A 61 0.86 -12.51 1.02
N LYS A 62 -0.36 -12.04 0.90
CA LYS A 62 -0.69 -10.76 0.26
C LYS A 62 -0.21 -9.60 1.13
N VAL A 63 -0.02 -8.45 0.50
CA VAL A 63 0.50 -7.25 1.16
C VAL A 63 -0.51 -6.11 1.06
N LEU A 64 -0.75 -5.41 2.16
CA LEU A 64 -1.48 -4.16 2.21
C LEU A 64 -0.53 -3.04 2.61
N ILE A 65 -0.37 -2.03 1.77
CA ILE A 65 0.38 -0.82 2.09
C ILE A 65 -0.62 0.27 2.42
N LEU A 66 -0.53 0.82 3.64
CA LEU A 66 -1.36 1.91 4.13
C LEU A 66 -0.62 3.24 3.99
N ILE A 67 -1.29 4.25 3.45
CA ILE A 67 -0.73 5.58 3.16
C ILE A 67 -1.63 6.62 3.82
N HIS A 68 -1.09 7.35 4.79
CA HIS A 68 -1.85 8.35 5.55
C HIS A 68 -2.22 9.59 4.73
N GLY A 69 -3.22 10.33 5.20
CA GLY A 69 -3.66 11.62 4.67
C GLY A 69 -2.83 12.81 5.22
N GLY A 70 -3.46 14.00 5.28
CA GLY A 70 -2.86 15.20 5.86
C GLY A 70 -2.41 16.23 4.82
N ALA A 71 -3.11 16.31 3.68
CA ALA A 71 -2.87 17.31 2.63
C ALA A 71 -1.40 17.40 2.16
N TRP A 72 -0.66 16.30 2.23
CA TRP A 72 0.77 16.18 1.90
C TRP A 72 1.71 17.03 2.79
N GLU A 73 1.19 17.83 3.71
CA GLU A 73 1.94 18.74 4.60
C GLU A 73 1.91 18.36 6.07
N SER A 74 1.07 17.40 6.43
CA SER A 74 0.89 16.91 7.81
C SER A 74 0.53 15.43 7.83
N GLY A 75 0.36 14.87 9.03
CA GLY A 75 0.00 13.47 9.24
C GLY A 75 1.20 12.58 9.52
N ASP A 76 0.88 11.38 9.96
CA ASP A 76 1.85 10.34 10.30
C ASP A 76 1.17 8.96 10.14
N LYS A 77 1.97 7.91 9.93
CA LYS A 77 1.48 6.54 9.88
C LYS A 77 0.65 6.15 11.11
N SER A 78 0.90 6.78 12.26
CA SER A 78 0.12 6.56 13.49
C SER A 78 -1.36 6.94 13.35
N ASP A 79 -1.73 7.81 12.41
CA ASP A 79 -3.12 8.20 12.15
C ASP A 79 -3.98 7.01 11.70
N LEU A 80 -3.34 6.00 11.07
CA LEU A 80 -4.00 4.78 10.63
C LEU A 80 -3.86 3.61 11.62
N SER A 81 -3.13 3.79 12.74
CA SER A 81 -2.83 2.72 13.70
C SER A 81 -4.09 2.15 14.34
N ALA A 82 -5.13 2.96 14.58
CA ALA A 82 -6.40 2.49 15.12
C ALA A 82 -7.12 1.46 14.22
N TYR A 83 -6.80 1.43 12.95
CA TYR A 83 -7.44 0.55 11.96
C TYR A 83 -6.66 -0.73 11.67
N ILE A 84 -5.42 -0.85 12.17
CA ILE A 84 -4.55 -2.01 11.91
C ILE A 84 -5.22 -3.32 12.31
N ASP A 85 -5.81 -3.40 13.50
CA ASP A 85 -6.46 -4.63 13.95
C ASP A 85 -7.74 -4.93 13.17
N SER A 86 -8.45 -3.90 12.71
CA SER A 86 -9.59 -4.06 11.81
C SER A 86 -9.16 -4.69 10.47
N PHE A 87 -8.05 -4.25 9.90
CA PHE A 87 -7.50 -4.84 8.67
C PHE A 87 -6.96 -6.26 8.90
N LYS A 88 -6.24 -6.53 10.01
CA LYS A 88 -5.78 -7.88 10.34
C LYS A 88 -6.94 -8.88 10.44
N ASN A 89 -8.05 -8.46 11.05
CA ASN A 89 -9.22 -9.32 11.23
C ASN A 89 -9.98 -9.56 9.92
N ARG A 90 -10.10 -8.55 9.05
CA ARG A 90 -10.86 -8.61 7.80
C ARG A 90 -10.06 -9.19 6.65
N LEU A 91 -8.75 -8.92 6.62
CA LEU A 91 -7.81 -9.35 5.60
C LEU A 91 -6.82 -10.35 6.22
N ALA A 92 -7.36 -11.40 6.82
CA ALA A 92 -6.54 -12.41 7.50
C ALA A 92 -5.48 -12.97 6.54
N GLY A 93 -4.24 -13.01 7.02
CA GLY A 93 -3.08 -13.48 6.23
C GLY A 93 -2.42 -12.39 5.38
N TYR A 94 -2.90 -11.15 5.37
CA TYR A 94 -2.16 -10.04 4.76
C TYR A 94 -1.04 -9.57 5.68
N ALA A 95 0.13 -9.31 5.11
CA ALA A 95 1.16 -8.47 5.73
C ALA A 95 0.75 -7.01 5.52
N ILE A 96 0.83 -6.18 6.58
CA ILE A 96 0.46 -4.77 6.51
C ILE A 96 1.71 -3.93 6.69
N PHE A 97 1.95 -2.98 5.78
CA PHE A 97 2.98 -1.97 5.88
C PHE A 97 2.31 -0.60 5.97
N ASN A 98 2.53 0.10 7.07
CA ASN A 98 1.97 1.42 7.32
C ASN A 98 3.09 2.44 7.17
N ILE A 99 3.05 3.26 6.11
CA ILE A 99 4.19 4.06 5.68
C ILE A 99 4.01 5.54 6.00
N ASN A 100 5.10 6.19 6.35
CA ASN A 100 5.27 7.63 6.32
C ASN A 100 5.86 8.07 4.97
N TYR A 101 5.82 9.35 4.68
CA TYR A 101 6.48 10.03 3.55
C TYR A 101 6.85 11.45 3.98
N ARG A 102 7.82 12.09 3.30
CA ARG A 102 8.21 13.48 3.58
C ARG A 102 7.06 14.43 3.33
N LEU A 103 6.90 15.37 4.24
CA LEU A 103 5.83 16.36 4.19
C LEU A 103 6.30 17.65 3.51
N SER A 104 5.41 18.28 2.75
CA SER A 104 5.63 19.58 2.14
C SER A 104 5.44 20.68 3.18
N VAL A 105 6.51 21.12 3.80
CA VAL A 105 6.47 22.14 4.87
C VAL A 105 7.34 23.32 4.48
N ASN A 106 6.82 24.53 4.57
CA ASN A 106 7.55 25.77 4.31
C ASN A 106 8.27 25.80 2.95
N GLY A 107 7.65 25.23 1.91
CA GLY A 107 8.22 25.20 0.55
C GLY A 107 9.36 24.19 0.37
N THR A 108 9.61 23.32 1.35
CA THR A 108 10.50 22.16 1.21
C THR A 108 9.71 20.91 0.90
N ASN A 109 10.33 19.93 0.27
CA ASN A 109 9.69 18.66 -0.11
C ASN A 109 8.38 18.88 -0.88
N VAL A 110 8.32 19.87 -1.76
CA VAL A 110 7.17 20.05 -2.67
C VAL A 110 7.04 18.85 -3.62
N PHE A 111 5.92 18.74 -4.34
CA PHE A 111 5.77 17.68 -5.34
C PHE A 111 6.95 17.67 -6.33
N PRO A 112 7.44 16.44 -6.69
CA PRO A 112 6.92 15.09 -6.40
C PRO A 112 7.59 14.37 -5.21
N ALA A 113 8.05 15.05 -4.15
CA ALA A 113 8.78 14.42 -3.05
C ALA A 113 7.98 13.28 -2.39
N GLN A 114 6.68 13.50 -2.11
CA GLN A 114 5.80 12.51 -1.47
C GLN A 114 5.58 11.29 -2.37
N GLU A 115 5.37 11.54 -3.66
CA GLU A 115 5.21 10.50 -4.66
C GLU A 115 6.48 9.62 -4.77
N ASN A 116 7.66 10.25 -4.80
CA ASN A 116 8.94 9.56 -4.83
C ASN A 116 9.16 8.70 -3.58
N ASP A 117 8.69 9.17 -2.42
CA ASP A 117 8.81 8.43 -1.17
C ASP A 117 7.88 7.21 -1.13
N VAL A 118 6.63 7.33 -1.59
CA VAL A 118 5.73 6.18 -1.71
C VAL A 118 6.29 5.15 -2.68
N LYS A 119 6.86 5.61 -3.80
CA LYS A 119 7.56 4.71 -4.74
C LYS A 119 8.74 4.01 -4.09
N ALA A 120 9.57 4.74 -3.34
CA ALA A 120 10.73 4.18 -2.64
C ALA A 120 10.31 3.14 -1.58
N ALA A 121 9.24 3.42 -0.82
CA ALA A 121 8.68 2.47 0.15
C ALA A 121 8.15 1.21 -0.54
N PHE A 122 7.42 1.36 -1.65
CA PHE A 122 6.94 0.26 -2.47
C PHE A 122 8.09 -0.61 -2.97
N ASP A 123 9.10 0.00 -3.57
CA ASP A 123 10.29 -0.70 -4.09
C ASP A 123 11.06 -1.40 -2.96
N TYR A 124 11.18 -0.77 -1.80
CA TYR A 124 11.81 -1.37 -0.63
C TYR A 124 11.08 -2.64 -0.19
N ILE A 125 9.74 -2.61 -0.10
CA ILE A 125 8.92 -3.76 0.29
C ILE A 125 9.08 -4.90 -0.72
N VAL A 126 9.02 -4.59 -2.02
CA VAL A 126 9.22 -5.57 -3.11
C VAL A 126 10.60 -6.20 -3.03
N ASN A 127 11.66 -5.40 -2.92
CA ASN A 127 13.05 -5.87 -2.89
C ASN A 127 13.37 -6.70 -1.63
N ASN A 128 12.64 -6.50 -0.54
CA ASN A 128 12.79 -7.24 0.71
C ASN A 128 11.72 -8.33 0.92
N SER A 129 10.90 -8.62 -0.08
CA SER A 129 9.76 -9.55 0.01
C SER A 129 10.18 -10.95 0.47
N THR A 130 11.31 -11.46 -0.01
CA THR A 130 11.87 -12.75 0.43
C THR A 130 12.24 -12.73 1.92
N GLY A 131 12.87 -11.65 2.40
CA GLY A 131 13.26 -11.51 3.81
C GLY A 131 12.06 -11.42 4.75
N TYR A 132 10.97 -10.80 4.29
CA TYR A 132 9.69 -10.74 5.01
C TYR A 132 8.84 -11.99 4.82
N ASN A 133 9.19 -12.86 3.89
CA ASN A 133 8.41 -14.05 3.50
C ASN A 133 6.98 -13.68 3.04
N ILE A 134 6.87 -12.70 2.14
CA ILE A 134 5.64 -12.16 1.56
C ILE A 134 5.64 -12.28 0.03
N SER A 135 4.47 -12.29 -0.59
CA SER A 135 4.34 -12.32 -2.05
C SER A 135 4.37 -10.92 -2.66
N HIS A 136 4.40 -10.83 -3.99
CA HIS A 136 4.22 -9.57 -4.72
C HIS A 136 2.75 -9.21 -5.00
N LYS A 137 1.79 -9.85 -4.33
CA LYS A 137 0.36 -9.51 -4.41
C LYS A 137 0.07 -8.33 -3.51
N ILE A 138 0.28 -7.13 -4.04
CA ILE A 138 0.30 -5.88 -3.28
C ILE A 138 -0.98 -5.09 -3.52
N VAL A 139 -1.61 -4.64 -2.45
CA VAL A 139 -2.73 -3.70 -2.44
C VAL A 139 -2.25 -2.38 -1.86
N LEU A 140 -2.60 -1.28 -2.49
CA LEU A 140 -2.41 0.06 -1.94
C LEU A 140 -3.71 0.56 -1.36
N LEU A 141 -3.68 1.09 -0.14
CA LEU A 141 -4.80 1.77 0.48
C LEU A 141 -4.34 3.13 0.99
N GLY A 142 -4.98 4.18 0.53
CA GLY A 142 -4.68 5.52 0.99
C GLY A 142 -5.91 6.32 1.35
N VAL A 143 -5.70 7.31 2.24
CA VAL A 143 -6.73 8.21 2.75
C VAL A 143 -6.38 9.64 2.34
N SER A 144 -7.29 10.37 1.68
CA SER A 144 -7.08 11.77 1.28
C SER A 144 -5.81 11.93 0.42
N ALA A 145 -4.83 12.71 0.84
CA ALA A 145 -3.53 12.82 0.20
C ALA A 145 -2.85 11.46 -0.02
N GLY A 146 -2.99 10.51 0.93
CA GLY A 146 -2.52 9.14 0.75
C GLY A 146 -3.27 8.37 -0.32
N GLY A 147 -4.59 8.62 -0.48
CA GLY A 147 -5.40 8.07 -1.57
C GLY A 147 -4.91 8.53 -2.94
N HIS A 148 -4.59 9.81 -3.07
CA HIS A 148 -3.93 10.37 -4.25
C HIS A 148 -2.58 9.69 -4.54
N LEU A 149 -1.72 9.54 -3.53
CA LEU A 149 -0.41 8.90 -3.69
C LEU A 149 -0.53 7.41 -4.05
N ALA A 150 -1.52 6.70 -3.49
CA ALA A 150 -1.82 5.32 -3.85
C ALA A 150 -2.21 5.18 -5.33
N LEU A 151 -3.05 6.09 -5.83
CA LEU A 151 -3.47 6.14 -7.22
C LEU A 151 -2.29 6.45 -8.16
N LEU A 152 -1.43 7.43 -7.81
CA LEU A 152 -0.23 7.73 -8.59
C LEU A 152 0.71 6.52 -8.65
N GLN A 153 1.00 5.88 -7.51
CA GLN A 153 1.86 4.70 -7.47
C GLN A 153 1.31 3.56 -8.35
N GLY A 154 -0.01 3.38 -8.34
CA GLY A 154 -0.61 2.29 -9.09
C GLY A 154 -0.79 2.52 -10.59
N TYR A 155 -0.93 3.77 -11.03
CA TYR A 155 -1.22 4.09 -12.43
C TYR A 155 -0.02 4.59 -13.22
N LYS A 156 0.85 5.37 -12.58
CA LYS A 156 1.92 6.13 -13.25
C LYS A 156 3.16 5.29 -13.50
N TYR A 157 3.50 4.38 -12.57
CA TYR A 157 4.77 3.66 -12.65
C TYR A 157 4.64 2.33 -13.36
N ASP A 158 5.45 2.16 -14.40
CA ASP A 158 5.62 0.87 -15.08
C ASP A 158 6.72 0.07 -14.35
N SER A 159 6.34 -0.52 -13.22
CA SER A 159 7.20 -1.37 -12.41
C SER A 159 7.04 -2.84 -12.80
N PRO A 160 8.09 -3.69 -12.70
CA PRO A 160 7.97 -5.14 -12.86
C PRO A 160 6.94 -5.77 -11.93
N VAL A 161 6.72 -5.17 -10.75
CA VAL A 161 5.66 -5.53 -9.81
C VAL A 161 4.64 -4.40 -9.80
N LYS A 162 3.41 -4.69 -10.20
CA LYS A 162 2.29 -3.74 -10.15
C LYS A 162 1.38 -4.09 -8.97
N PRO A 163 0.73 -3.09 -8.33
CA PRO A 163 -0.34 -3.38 -7.38
C PRO A 163 -1.45 -4.19 -8.03
N GLU A 164 -2.02 -5.16 -7.30
CA GLU A 164 -3.16 -5.95 -7.76
C GLU A 164 -4.50 -5.23 -7.54
N ALA A 165 -4.55 -4.27 -6.62
CA ALA A 165 -5.71 -3.41 -6.41
C ALA A 165 -5.32 -2.11 -5.70
N ILE A 166 -6.19 -1.08 -5.84
CA ILE A 166 -6.08 0.20 -5.14
C ILE A 166 -7.39 0.48 -4.41
N VAL A 167 -7.26 0.98 -3.17
CA VAL A 167 -8.34 1.50 -2.35
C VAL A 167 -8.04 2.97 -2.08
N SER A 168 -8.91 3.87 -2.53
CA SER A 168 -8.78 5.30 -2.30
C SER A 168 -9.98 5.83 -1.52
N PHE A 169 -9.75 6.28 -0.30
CA PHE A 169 -10.70 7.04 0.47
C PHE A 169 -10.54 8.52 0.12
N PHE A 170 -11.55 9.10 -0.53
CA PHE A 170 -11.65 10.52 -0.89
C PHE A 170 -10.32 11.16 -1.34
N GLY A 171 -9.53 10.41 -2.12
CA GLY A 171 -8.26 10.91 -2.67
C GLY A 171 -8.48 11.87 -3.84
N PRO A 172 -7.75 12.99 -3.90
CA PRO A 172 -7.68 13.80 -5.12
C PRO A 172 -7.22 12.99 -6.33
N THR A 173 -7.77 13.28 -7.49
CA THR A 173 -7.49 12.54 -8.73
C THR A 173 -7.02 13.43 -9.87
N ASP A 174 -7.33 14.71 -9.82
CA ASP A 174 -6.90 15.75 -10.75
C ASP A 174 -6.54 17.02 -9.95
N ILE A 175 -5.24 17.25 -9.80
CA ILE A 175 -4.74 18.37 -9.00
C ILE A 175 -4.95 19.71 -9.71
N ALA A 176 -4.97 19.73 -11.05
CA ALA A 176 -5.29 20.93 -11.80
C ALA A 176 -6.78 21.32 -11.63
N ASP A 177 -7.70 20.36 -11.73
CA ASP A 177 -9.10 20.61 -11.42
C ASP A 177 -9.31 21.07 -9.98
N MET A 178 -8.62 20.46 -9.02
CA MET A 178 -8.70 20.86 -7.62
C MET A 178 -8.21 22.31 -7.39
N TYR A 179 -7.21 22.76 -8.15
CA TYR A 179 -6.71 24.12 -8.10
C TYR A 179 -7.75 25.15 -8.64
N TYR A 180 -8.34 24.85 -9.79
CA TYR A 180 -9.31 25.79 -10.41
C TYR A 180 -10.69 25.71 -9.80
N ASN A 181 -11.06 24.59 -9.22
CA ASN A 181 -12.39 24.31 -8.68
C ASN A 181 -12.29 23.75 -7.24
N PRO A 182 -11.83 24.54 -6.26
CA PRO A 182 -11.68 24.06 -4.88
C PRO A 182 -13.06 23.65 -4.30
N ALA A 183 -13.05 22.65 -3.41
CA ALA A 183 -14.27 22.20 -2.73
C ALA A 183 -14.84 23.26 -1.77
N SER A 184 -13.97 24.02 -1.12
CA SER A 184 -14.31 25.07 -0.18
C SER A 184 -13.15 26.03 0.01
N ALA A 185 -13.33 27.04 0.87
CA ALA A 185 -12.27 27.95 1.28
C ALA A 185 -11.16 27.32 2.14
N LEU A 186 -11.29 26.04 2.51
CA LEU A 186 -10.29 25.32 3.29
C LEU A 186 -9.11 24.82 2.45
N VAL A 187 -9.37 24.51 1.16
CA VAL A 187 -8.32 24.08 0.23
C VAL A 187 -8.37 25.02 -0.99
N THR A 188 -7.63 26.10 -0.88
CA THR A 188 -7.63 27.16 -1.91
C THR A 188 -6.50 26.94 -2.93
N ALA A 189 -6.61 27.60 -4.09
CA ALA A 189 -5.57 27.60 -5.11
C ALA A 189 -4.18 27.98 -4.57
N PRO A 190 -4.00 29.03 -3.72
CA PRO A 190 -2.72 29.33 -3.11
C PRO A 190 -2.16 28.22 -2.21
N VAL A 191 -3.00 27.54 -1.45
CA VAL A 191 -2.56 26.40 -0.61
C VAL A 191 -2.01 25.28 -1.48
N LEU A 192 -2.73 24.91 -2.54
CA LEU A 192 -2.23 23.89 -3.47
C LEU A 192 -0.95 24.33 -4.20
N ALA A 193 -0.82 25.60 -4.56
CA ALA A 193 0.40 26.11 -5.19
C ALA A 193 1.62 25.99 -4.25
N VAL A 194 1.46 26.18 -2.95
CA VAL A 194 2.54 26.01 -1.97
C VAL A 194 2.92 24.51 -1.86
N ILE A 195 1.96 23.62 -1.82
CA ILE A 195 2.18 22.17 -1.72
C ILE A 195 2.86 21.62 -2.98
N VAL A 196 2.38 22.04 -4.16
CA VAL A 196 2.94 21.61 -5.44
C VAL A 196 4.25 22.34 -5.75
N GLY A 197 4.46 23.52 -5.16
CA GLY A 197 5.65 24.36 -5.35
C GLY A 197 5.54 25.35 -6.51
N THR A 198 4.40 25.37 -7.22
CA THR A 198 4.13 26.22 -8.37
C THR A 198 2.64 26.32 -8.66
N THR A 199 2.24 27.07 -9.69
CA THR A 199 0.85 27.14 -10.18
C THR A 199 0.69 26.36 -11.49
N PRO A 200 -0.53 25.93 -11.86
CA PRO A 200 -0.75 25.23 -13.14
C PRO A 200 -0.48 26.10 -14.37
N ILE A 201 -0.49 27.44 -14.21
CA ILE A 201 -0.16 28.38 -15.29
C ILE A 201 1.38 28.40 -15.49
N ALA A 202 2.15 28.35 -14.41
CA ALA A 202 3.61 28.37 -14.47
C ALA A 202 4.20 27.01 -14.87
N ASP A 203 3.61 25.90 -14.41
CA ASP A 203 4.06 24.55 -14.74
C ASP A 203 2.85 23.58 -14.84
N SER A 204 2.22 23.59 -16.01
CA SER A 204 1.09 22.69 -16.31
C SER A 204 1.53 21.23 -16.39
N VAL A 205 2.80 20.97 -16.72
CA VAL A 205 3.36 19.61 -16.84
C VAL A 205 3.47 18.97 -15.46
N LEU A 206 3.95 19.73 -14.44
CA LEU A 206 4.01 19.23 -13.08
C LEU A 206 2.60 18.89 -12.55
N TYR A 207 1.61 19.76 -12.77
CA TYR A 207 0.21 19.49 -12.37
C TYR A 207 -0.37 18.26 -13.08
N ALA A 208 -0.13 18.13 -14.38
CA ALA A 208 -0.55 16.94 -15.14
C ALA A 208 0.13 15.67 -14.61
N ASN A 209 1.44 15.74 -14.32
CA ASN A 209 2.22 14.63 -13.76
C ASN A 209 1.86 14.29 -12.32
N SER A 210 1.24 15.21 -11.59
CA SER A 210 0.74 15.02 -10.23
C SER A 210 -0.74 14.62 -10.19
N SER A 211 -1.39 14.39 -11.33
CA SER A 211 -2.81 14.03 -11.44
C SER A 211 -2.98 12.59 -11.89
N PRO A 212 -3.33 11.64 -10.97
CA PRO A 212 -3.41 10.21 -11.30
C PRO A 212 -4.39 9.88 -12.43
N ILE A 213 -5.44 10.66 -12.64
CA ILE A 213 -6.41 10.46 -13.72
C ILE A 213 -5.75 10.44 -15.12
N ASN A 214 -4.61 11.13 -15.28
CA ASN A 214 -3.90 11.23 -16.55
C ASN A 214 -3.13 9.94 -16.91
N PHE A 215 -2.92 9.04 -15.94
CA PHE A 215 -2.14 7.80 -16.11
C PHE A 215 -3.01 6.55 -16.21
N VAL A 216 -4.34 6.70 -16.20
CA VAL A 216 -5.25 5.57 -16.35
C VAL A 216 -5.12 4.96 -17.75
N THR A 217 -4.82 3.66 -17.79
CA THR A 217 -4.72 2.85 -18.99
C THR A 217 -5.53 1.56 -18.82
N PRO A 218 -5.78 0.78 -19.87
CA PRO A 218 -6.44 -0.53 -19.75
C PRO A 218 -5.69 -1.53 -18.83
N SER A 219 -4.41 -1.29 -18.55
CA SER A 219 -3.60 -2.12 -17.65
C SER A 219 -3.55 -1.59 -16.21
N SER A 220 -4.28 -0.54 -15.89
CA SER A 220 -4.39 -0.01 -14.52
C SER A 220 -5.04 -1.03 -13.60
N PRO A 221 -4.59 -1.13 -12.31
CA PRO A 221 -5.13 -2.11 -11.38
C PRO A 221 -6.59 -1.85 -11.04
N PRO A 222 -7.36 -2.89 -10.68
CA PRO A 222 -8.69 -2.77 -10.10
C PRO A 222 -8.73 -1.74 -8.98
N THR A 223 -9.70 -0.83 -9.00
CA THR A 223 -9.73 0.32 -8.09
C THR A 223 -11.10 0.49 -7.44
N ILE A 224 -11.13 0.61 -6.10
CA ILE A 224 -12.32 1.03 -5.35
C ILE A 224 -12.11 2.44 -4.81
N LEU A 225 -13.10 3.31 -5.09
CA LEU A 225 -13.15 4.71 -4.69
C LEU A 225 -14.27 4.88 -3.66
N LEU A 226 -13.96 5.45 -2.50
CA LEU A 226 -14.93 5.75 -1.45
C LEU A 226 -14.97 7.26 -1.25
N GLN A 227 -16.18 7.86 -1.28
CA GLN A 227 -16.32 9.32 -1.28
C GLN A 227 -17.55 9.78 -0.46
N GLY A 228 -17.35 10.79 0.38
CA GLY A 228 -18.42 11.48 1.08
C GLY A 228 -19.06 12.56 0.20
N GLY A 229 -20.39 12.69 0.28
CA GLY A 229 -21.17 13.65 -0.51
C GLY A 229 -21.02 15.09 -0.06
N LEU A 230 -20.73 15.30 1.23
CA LEU A 230 -20.56 16.60 1.87
C LEU A 230 -19.11 16.95 2.12
N ASP A 231 -18.18 16.34 1.38
CA ASP A 231 -16.74 16.52 1.56
C ASP A 231 -16.31 17.96 1.23
N PRO A 232 -15.81 18.73 2.24
CA PRO A 232 -15.42 20.12 2.05
C PRO A 232 -13.98 20.29 1.54
N LEU A 233 -13.22 19.20 1.41
CA LEU A 233 -11.80 19.23 1.02
C LEU A 233 -11.57 18.68 -0.38
N VAL A 234 -12.23 17.57 -0.71
CA VAL A 234 -12.12 16.90 -2.02
C VAL A 234 -13.53 16.71 -2.59
N ARG A 235 -13.85 17.46 -3.64
CA ARG A 235 -15.19 17.37 -4.27
C ARG A 235 -15.47 15.95 -4.77
N PRO A 236 -16.71 15.44 -4.61
CA PRO A 236 -17.10 14.15 -5.19
C PRO A 236 -16.82 14.02 -6.69
N GLN A 237 -16.78 15.15 -7.41
CA GLN A 237 -16.45 15.18 -8.84
C GLN A 237 -15.07 14.57 -9.15
N GLN A 238 -14.11 14.67 -8.23
CA GLN A 238 -12.78 14.04 -8.38
C GLN A 238 -12.92 12.52 -8.55
N ALA A 239 -13.64 11.85 -7.66
CA ALA A 239 -13.87 10.41 -7.74
C ALA A 239 -14.75 10.02 -8.95
N ILE A 240 -15.77 10.82 -9.27
CA ILE A 240 -16.66 10.57 -10.42
C ILE A 240 -15.88 10.66 -11.74
N SER A 241 -15.02 11.67 -11.90
CA SER A 241 -14.20 11.83 -13.10
C SER A 241 -13.22 10.66 -13.28
N LEU A 242 -12.58 10.22 -12.20
CA LEU A 242 -11.69 9.05 -12.23
C LEU A 242 -12.48 7.77 -12.54
N GLN A 243 -13.65 7.56 -11.92
CA GLN A 243 -14.51 6.41 -12.23
C GLN A 243 -14.86 6.36 -13.71
N THR A 244 -15.30 7.49 -14.27
CA THR A 244 -15.63 7.61 -15.69
C THR A 244 -14.45 7.21 -16.58
N LYS A 245 -13.24 7.67 -16.21
CA LYS A 245 -12.02 7.34 -16.95
C LYS A 245 -11.66 5.85 -16.85
N LEU A 246 -11.80 5.26 -15.66
CA LEU A 246 -11.56 3.81 -15.43
C LEU A 246 -12.54 2.97 -16.24
N GLN A 247 -13.83 3.32 -16.25
CA GLN A 247 -14.86 2.64 -17.05
C GLN A 247 -14.56 2.72 -18.54
N ALA A 248 -14.24 3.92 -19.04
CA ALA A 248 -13.88 4.13 -20.44
C ALA A 248 -12.62 3.35 -20.87
N SER A 249 -11.73 3.06 -19.92
CA SER A 249 -10.51 2.26 -20.13
C SER A 249 -10.72 0.76 -19.89
N GLY A 250 -11.94 0.31 -19.54
CA GLY A 250 -12.24 -1.10 -19.27
C GLY A 250 -11.62 -1.64 -17.96
N VAL A 251 -11.20 -0.75 -17.05
CA VAL A 251 -10.61 -1.13 -15.77
C VAL A 251 -11.71 -1.51 -14.77
N ILE A 252 -11.53 -2.62 -14.05
CA ILE A 252 -12.43 -3.04 -12.96
C ILE A 252 -12.43 -1.94 -11.89
N ASN A 253 -13.62 -1.38 -11.60
CA ASN A 253 -13.73 -0.31 -10.63
C ASN A 253 -15.05 -0.39 -9.85
N GLN A 254 -15.03 0.17 -8.64
CA GLN A 254 -16.21 0.36 -7.80
C GLN A 254 -16.17 1.75 -7.21
N TYR A 255 -17.27 2.50 -7.32
CA TYR A 255 -17.48 3.76 -6.64
C TYR A 255 -18.49 3.58 -5.51
N VAL A 256 -18.08 3.94 -4.30
CA VAL A 256 -18.90 3.88 -3.09
C VAL A 256 -19.14 5.30 -2.62
N PHE A 257 -20.40 5.72 -2.65
CA PHE A 257 -20.80 7.08 -2.31
C PHE A 257 -21.62 7.10 -1.03
N TYR A 258 -21.21 7.94 -0.09
CA TYR A 258 -21.88 8.18 1.18
C TYR A 258 -22.44 9.61 1.17
N PRO A 259 -23.71 9.83 0.83
CA PRO A 259 -24.24 11.15 0.51
C PRO A 259 -24.24 12.13 1.68
N ASN A 260 -24.30 11.63 2.90
CA ASN A 260 -24.38 12.42 4.13
C ASN A 260 -23.03 12.56 4.86
N GLU A 261 -21.96 11.91 4.35
CA GLU A 261 -20.64 11.92 4.96
C GLU A 261 -19.74 13.02 4.37
N GLY A 262 -18.80 13.48 5.21
CA GLY A 262 -17.83 14.51 4.85
C GLY A 262 -16.48 13.92 4.38
N HIS A 263 -15.39 14.60 4.75
CA HIS A 263 -14.00 14.15 4.49
C HIS A 263 -13.57 13.17 5.59
N GLY A 264 -14.18 12.00 5.59
CA GLY A 264 -14.04 10.95 6.59
C GLY A 264 -15.33 10.69 7.34
N TRP A 265 -15.47 9.49 7.83
CA TRP A 265 -16.65 9.04 8.56
C TRP A 265 -16.31 7.96 9.58
N ALA A 266 -17.28 7.66 10.44
CA ALA A 266 -17.18 6.68 11.50
C ALA A 266 -18.43 5.80 11.57
N GLY A 267 -18.52 4.93 12.58
CA GLY A 267 -19.74 4.14 12.84
C GLY A 267 -20.11 3.19 11.71
N ALA A 268 -21.40 3.18 11.35
CA ALA A 268 -21.96 2.22 10.40
C ALA A 268 -21.37 2.34 9.00
N ASP A 269 -21.16 3.58 8.50
CA ASP A 269 -20.64 3.82 7.16
C ASP A 269 -19.15 3.44 7.03
N LEU A 270 -18.37 3.59 8.12
CA LEU A 270 -17.00 3.08 8.13
C LEU A 270 -16.96 1.55 8.14
N ILE A 271 -17.85 0.90 8.89
CA ILE A 271 -17.97 -0.56 8.91
C ILE A 271 -18.38 -1.07 7.52
N ASP A 272 -19.35 -0.42 6.88
CA ASP A 272 -19.79 -0.74 5.53
C ASP A 272 -18.64 -0.55 4.51
N SER A 273 -17.86 0.53 4.63
CA SER A 273 -16.68 0.77 3.81
C SER A 273 -15.68 -0.39 3.90
N PHE A 274 -15.36 -0.84 5.09
CA PHE A 274 -14.45 -1.99 5.28
C PHE A 274 -15.03 -3.30 4.73
N ASN A 275 -16.35 -3.53 4.84
CA ASN A 275 -16.99 -4.69 4.25
C ASN A 275 -16.89 -4.67 2.72
N LYS A 276 -17.15 -3.52 2.10
CA LYS A 276 -17.04 -3.34 0.64
C LYS A 276 -15.60 -3.49 0.15
N ILE A 277 -14.62 -2.94 0.87
CA ILE A 277 -13.19 -3.14 0.59
C ILE A 277 -12.84 -4.63 0.65
N GLN A 278 -13.22 -5.32 1.72
CA GLN A 278 -12.94 -6.75 1.87
C GLN A 278 -13.55 -7.56 0.71
N ALA A 279 -14.80 -7.31 0.35
CA ALA A 279 -15.47 -7.98 -0.78
C ALA A 279 -14.75 -7.67 -2.11
N PHE A 280 -14.42 -6.41 -2.37
CA PHE A 280 -13.71 -5.98 -3.58
C PHE A 280 -12.33 -6.65 -3.70
N LEU A 281 -11.54 -6.64 -2.63
CA LEU A 281 -10.21 -7.26 -2.61
C LEU A 281 -10.29 -8.78 -2.74
N SER A 282 -11.28 -9.43 -2.12
CA SER A 282 -11.50 -10.88 -2.25
C SER A 282 -11.84 -11.31 -3.68
N ALA A 283 -12.52 -10.46 -4.44
CA ALA A 283 -12.87 -10.73 -5.82
C ALA A 283 -11.71 -10.48 -6.80
N ASN A 284 -10.84 -9.52 -6.53
CA ASN A 284 -9.88 -8.98 -7.50
C ASN A 284 -8.41 -9.28 -7.18
N VAL A 285 -8.04 -9.65 -5.95
CA VAL A 285 -6.67 -9.98 -5.53
C VAL A 285 -6.56 -11.48 -5.33
N LYS A 286 -5.80 -12.18 -6.16
CA LYS A 286 -5.74 -13.65 -6.22
C LYS A 286 -4.42 -14.23 -5.71
#